data_cbbf0fd26b33704c01e507a5251ce067
#
_entry.id   cbbf0fd26b33704c01e507a5251ce067
#
_cell.length_a   1.000
_cell.length_b   1.000
_cell.length_c   1.000
_cell.angle_alpha   90.00
_cell.angle_beta   90.00
_cell.angle_gamma   90.00
#
_symmetry.space_group_name_H-M   'P 1'
#
loop_
_entity.id
_entity.type
_entity.pdbx_description
1 polymer ?
#
loop_
_entity_poly.entity_id
_entity_poly.type
_entity_poly.pdbx_seq_one_letter_code
_entity_poly.pdbx_strand_id
1 'polypeptide(L)'
;DDAARKKIIKSFYKHFADILVEGIKNLSISKKDLERRVRFKNPELITEYYKNNKSVILTSGHYNNWEWFITIQDCLLPHQALGIGMPLSQQYLDKKINERRSRLGMIVTHSRNYKKSIEDLKDTPYALLILGDQSPGDEKKSYWTTFLKQDTGFVFGTEMIANNYDLPVIYYTTTKIKRGYYELEFKLICDKPKALKYGEITEKYVNFLEKDILNEPSHWIWSHKRWKKGKPKDLENLKNEHENTFNTRF
;
A
#
# COMPACT_ATOMS: atom_id res chain seq x y z
N ASP A 1 26.42 -1.92 12.87
CA ASP A 1 27.37 -2.93 13.33
C ASP A 1 26.78 -4.33 13.11
N ASP A 2 27.59 -5.37 13.16
CA ASP A 2 27.22 -6.77 12.87
C ASP A 2 26.25 -7.35 13.91
N ALA A 3 26.36 -6.95 15.16
CA ALA A 3 25.48 -7.41 16.24
C ALA A 3 24.06 -6.87 16.05
N ALA A 4 23.92 -5.60 15.72
CA ALA A 4 22.63 -4.98 15.40
C ALA A 4 22.00 -5.64 14.16
N ARG A 5 22.78 -5.88 13.09
CA ARG A 5 22.31 -6.58 11.90
C ARG A 5 21.78 -7.99 12.23
N LYS A 6 22.53 -8.79 12.99
CA LYS A 6 22.11 -10.13 13.42
C LYS A 6 20.83 -10.10 14.25
N LYS A 7 20.68 -9.10 15.14
CA LYS A 7 19.46 -8.90 15.93
C LYS A 7 18.26 -8.61 15.04
N ILE A 8 18.38 -7.69 14.06
CA ILE A 8 17.31 -7.37 13.10
C ILE A 8 16.92 -8.61 12.31
N ILE A 9 17.88 -9.34 11.74
CA ILE A 9 17.64 -10.57 10.99
C ILE A 9 16.85 -11.58 11.81
N LYS A 10 17.29 -11.86 13.05
CA LYS A 10 16.59 -12.81 13.96
C LYS A 10 15.16 -12.35 14.24
N SER A 11 14.96 -11.07 14.52
CA SER A 11 13.63 -10.48 14.75
C SER A 11 12.75 -10.55 13.52
N PHE A 12 13.30 -10.27 12.33
CA PHE A 12 12.60 -10.40 11.06
C PHE A 12 12.08 -11.82 10.84
N TYR A 13 12.92 -12.85 10.94
CA TYR A 13 12.46 -14.23 10.72
C TYR A 13 11.41 -14.67 11.74
N LYS A 14 11.52 -14.22 13.01
CA LYS A 14 10.50 -14.46 14.01
C LYS A 14 9.17 -13.81 13.65
N HIS A 15 9.22 -12.54 13.21
CA HIS A 15 8.03 -11.81 12.77
C HIS A 15 7.46 -12.42 11.49
N PHE A 16 8.30 -12.77 10.53
CA PHE A 16 7.89 -13.38 9.26
C PHE A 16 7.18 -14.72 9.47
N ALA A 17 7.66 -15.55 10.42
CA ALA A 17 6.96 -16.78 10.82
C ALA A 17 5.56 -16.46 11.40
N ASP A 18 5.42 -15.41 12.21
CA ASP A 18 4.11 -14.95 12.69
C ASP A 18 3.19 -14.59 11.53
N ILE A 19 3.66 -13.81 10.55
CA ILE A 19 2.90 -13.41 9.36
C ILE A 19 2.44 -14.62 8.53
N LEU A 20 3.29 -15.64 8.38
CA LEU A 20 2.92 -16.87 7.66
C LEU A 20 1.80 -17.63 8.39
N VAL A 21 1.91 -17.80 9.71
CA VAL A 21 0.88 -18.45 10.54
C VAL A 21 -0.42 -17.65 10.52
N GLU A 22 -0.34 -16.33 10.63
CA GLU A 22 -1.48 -15.43 10.54
C GLU A 22 -2.12 -15.44 9.15
N GLY A 23 -1.32 -15.59 8.08
CA GLY A 23 -1.78 -15.79 6.71
C GLY A 23 -2.60 -17.07 6.54
N ILE A 24 -2.16 -18.19 7.15
CA ILE A 24 -2.92 -19.45 7.20
C ILE A 24 -4.21 -19.23 8.01
N LYS A 25 -4.10 -18.62 9.19
CA LYS A 25 -5.28 -18.32 10.03
C LYS A 25 -6.29 -17.43 9.29
N ASN A 26 -5.84 -16.54 8.41
CA ASN A 26 -6.71 -15.66 7.61
C ASN A 26 -7.65 -16.44 6.66
N LEU A 27 -7.39 -17.72 6.38
CA LEU A 27 -8.27 -18.55 5.57
C LEU A 27 -9.61 -18.86 6.28
N SER A 28 -9.62 -18.91 7.62
CA SER A 28 -10.76 -19.34 8.42
C SER A 28 -11.14 -18.43 9.59
N ILE A 29 -10.35 -17.39 9.88
CA ILE A 29 -10.62 -16.48 10.99
C ILE A 29 -11.98 -15.78 10.79
N SER A 30 -12.79 -15.70 11.85
CA SER A 30 -14.08 -15.04 11.80
C SER A 30 -13.94 -13.51 11.67
N LYS A 31 -14.98 -12.85 11.10
CA LYS A 31 -15.08 -11.38 11.10
C LYS A 31 -14.89 -10.81 12.51
N LYS A 32 -15.62 -11.33 13.49
CA LYS A 32 -15.55 -10.90 14.90
C LYS A 32 -14.14 -11.01 15.49
N ASP A 33 -13.39 -12.05 15.13
CA ASP A 33 -12.00 -12.22 15.60
C ASP A 33 -11.04 -11.23 14.92
N LEU A 34 -11.23 -10.93 13.63
CA LEU A 34 -10.45 -9.91 12.92
C LEU A 34 -10.71 -8.51 13.49
N GLU A 35 -11.98 -8.14 13.73
CA GLU A 35 -12.36 -6.85 14.33
C GLU A 35 -11.71 -6.61 15.70
N ARG A 36 -11.52 -7.67 16.49
CA ARG A 36 -10.81 -7.59 17.78
C ARG A 36 -9.29 -7.45 17.63
N ARG A 37 -8.73 -7.85 16.48
CA ARG A 37 -7.29 -7.93 16.23
C ARG A 37 -6.74 -6.78 15.41
N VAL A 38 -7.60 -6.11 14.66
CA VAL A 38 -7.27 -4.93 13.86
C VAL A 38 -8.06 -3.75 14.38
N ARG A 39 -7.37 -2.70 14.83
CA ARG A 39 -7.98 -1.48 15.38
C ARG A 39 -7.50 -0.27 14.61
N PHE A 40 -8.31 0.78 14.61
CA PHE A 40 -7.93 2.09 14.10
C PHE A 40 -7.73 3.06 15.25
N LYS A 41 -6.65 3.85 15.17
CA LYS A 41 -6.32 4.88 16.15
C LYS A 41 -7.11 6.16 15.91
N ASN A 42 -7.28 6.53 14.63
CA ASN A 42 -7.91 7.77 14.20
C ASN A 42 -8.78 7.56 12.94
N PRO A 43 -9.87 6.77 13.02
CA PRO A 43 -10.74 6.47 11.88
C PRO A 43 -11.50 7.70 11.37
N GLU A 44 -11.64 8.75 12.19
CA GLU A 44 -12.31 10.01 11.84
C GLU A 44 -11.71 10.66 10.61
N LEU A 45 -10.39 10.57 10.39
CA LEU A 45 -9.74 11.10 9.20
C LEU A 45 -10.34 10.54 7.90
N ILE A 46 -10.71 9.27 7.86
CA ILE A 46 -11.31 8.63 6.69
C ILE A 46 -12.81 8.82 6.68
N THR A 47 -13.47 8.68 7.82
CA THR A 47 -14.94 8.81 7.90
C THR A 47 -15.42 10.20 7.54
N GLU A 48 -14.60 11.22 7.72
CA GLU A 48 -14.92 12.60 7.29
C GLU A 48 -15.02 12.70 5.75
N TYR A 49 -14.14 12.03 5.00
CA TYR A 49 -14.26 11.95 3.53
C TYR A 49 -15.55 11.24 3.12
N TYR A 50 -15.89 10.15 3.78
CA TYR A 50 -17.14 9.42 3.51
C TYR A 50 -18.38 10.28 3.71
N LYS A 51 -18.47 11.03 4.81
CA LYS A 51 -19.58 11.95 5.10
C LYS A 51 -19.75 13.02 4.01
N ASN A 52 -18.65 13.40 3.36
CA ASN A 52 -18.63 14.34 2.25
C ASN A 52 -18.77 13.64 0.87
N ASN A 53 -19.19 12.37 0.84
CA ASN A 53 -19.34 11.55 -0.37
C ASN A 53 -18.07 11.47 -1.24
N LYS A 54 -16.89 11.48 -0.59
CA LYS A 54 -15.59 11.44 -1.28
C LYS A 54 -14.94 10.07 -1.12
N SER A 55 -14.47 9.52 -2.24
CA SER A 55 -13.55 8.38 -2.26
C SER A 55 -12.13 8.79 -1.88
N VAL A 56 -11.32 7.84 -1.41
CA VAL A 56 -9.94 8.07 -0.99
C VAL A 56 -9.00 6.97 -1.49
N ILE A 57 -7.70 7.27 -1.58
CA ILE A 57 -6.66 6.26 -1.74
C ILE A 57 -6.02 6.01 -0.37
N LEU A 58 -5.97 4.73 0.01
CA LEU A 58 -5.18 4.25 1.15
C LEU A 58 -3.90 3.62 0.62
N THR A 59 -2.75 4.05 1.14
CA THR A 59 -1.47 3.51 0.71
C THR A 59 -0.58 3.18 1.90
N SER A 60 0.26 2.17 1.75
CA SER A 60 1.28 1.75 2.72
C SER A 60 2.30 0.83 2.03
N GLY A 61 3.15 0.18 2.82
CA GLY A 61 4.01 -0.91 2.38
C GLY A 61 3.54 -2.27 2.89
N HIS A 62 4.22 -3.33 2.42
CA HIS A 62 4.08 -4.68 2.98
C HIS A 62 4.78 -4.74 4.35
N TYR A 63 4.20 -4.04 5.30
CA TYR A 63 4.71 -3.81 6.65
C TYR A 63 3.75 -4.40 7.68
N ASN A 64 4.23 -5.16 8.64
CA ASN A 64 3.41 -5.94 9.58
C ASN A 64 2.40 -6.86 8.87
N ASN A 65 1.17 -6.98 9.36
CA ASN A 65 0.16 -7.85 8.75
C ASN A 65 -0.83 -7.05 7.87
N TRP A 66 -0.40 -6.66 6.69
CA TRP A 66 -1.24 -5.99 5.67
C TRP A 66 -2.42 -6.85 5.18
N GLU A 67 -2.26 -8.20 5.18
CA GLU A 67 -3.32 -9.11 4.69
C GLU A 67 -4.57 -9.10 5.56
N TRP A 68 -4.42 -8.92 6.87
CA TRP A 68 -5.59 -8.82 7.74
C TRP A 68 -6.34 -7.51 7.50
N PHE A 69 -5.64 -6.39 7.28
CA PHE A 69 -6.30 -5.15 6.92
C PHE A 69 -7.01 -5.26 5.56
N ILE A 70 -6.35 -5.81 4.53
CA ILE A 70 -6.99 -6.09 3.24
C ILE A 70 -8.30 -6.86 3.43
N THR A 71 -8.29 -7.90 4.26
CA THR A 71 -9.46 -8.76 4.46
C THR A 71 -10.60 -8.06 5.21
N ILE A 72 -10.31 -7.18 6.18
CA ILE A 72 -11.31 -6.58 7.08
C ILE A 72 -11.68 -5.12 6.73
N GLN A 73 -11.01 -4.50 5.79
CA GLN A 73 -11.17 -3.08 5.45
C GLN A 73 -12.62 -2.68 5.23
N ASP A 74 -13.36 -3.45 4.44
CA ASP A 74 -14.76 -3.19 4.10
C ASP A 74 -15.70 -3.25 5.32
N CYS A 75 -15.32 -3.99 6.34
CA CYS A 75 -16.08 -4.07 7.58
C CYS A 75 -15.78 -2.95 8.58
N LEU A 76 -14.58 -2.37 8.51
CA LEU A 76 -14.11 -1.39 9.49
C LEU A 76 -14.24 0.04 9.00
N LEU A 77 -14.34 0.26 7.68
CA LEU A 77 -14.52 1.57 7.07
C LEU A 77 -15.90 1.68 6.42
N PRO A 78 -16.51 2.86 6.38
CA PRO A 78 -17.81 3.04 5.74
C PRO A 78 -17.73 3.03 4.20
N HIS A 79 -16.55 3.25 3.64
CA HIS A 79 -16.30 3.18 2.20
C HIS A 79 -16.32 1.74 1.69
N GLN A 80 -16.80 1.53 0.46
CA GLN A 80 -16.57 0.27 -0.25
C GLN A 80 -15.07 0.02 -0.40
N ALA A 81 -14.57 -1.10 0.09
CA ALA A 81 -13.16 -1.44 -0.06
C ALA A 81 -12.85 -1.90 -1.49
N LEU A 82 -11.87 -1.27 -2.13
CA LEU A 82 -11.37 -1.61 -3.45
C LEU A 82 -9.85 -1.82 -3.37
N GLY A 83 -9.35 -3.00 -3.71
CA GLY A 83 -7.92 -3.30 -3.69
C GLY A 83 -7.36 -3.52 -5.09
N ILE A 84 -6.25 -2.82 -5.44
CA ILE A 84 -5.52 -3.08 -6.68
C ILE A 84 -4.35 -4.01 -6.38
N GLY A 85 -4.30 -5.16 -7.08
CA GLY A 85 -3.20 -6.12 -7.01
C GLY A 85 -2.59 -6.44 -8.37
N MET A 86 -1.36 -6.92 -8.34
CA MET A 86 -0.76 -7.58 -9.52
C MET A 86 -1.16 -9.06 -9.51
N PRO A 87 -1.56 -9.64 -10.65
CA PRO A 87 -1.88 -11.05 -10.72
C PRO A 87 -0.62 -11.89 -10.44
N LEU A 88 -0.79 -12.97 -9.70
CA LEU A 88 0.28 -13.94 -9.50
C LEU A 88 0.44 -14.81 -10.76
N SER A 89 1.68 -15.27 -11.01
CA SER A 89 1.96 -16.17 -12.12
C SER A 89 1.23 -17.52 -11.98
N GLN A 90 1.00 -17.98 -10.76
CA GLN A 90 0.29 -19.21 -10.45
C GLN A 90 -1.21 -18.89 -10.25
N GLN A 91 -2.03 -19.16 -11.26
CA GLN A 91 -3.45 -18.80 -11.32
C GLN A 91 -4.30 -19.36 -10.17
N TYR A 92 -4.04 -20.61 -9.74
CA TYR A 92 -4.80 -21.21 -8.63
C TYR A 92 -4.57 -20.47 -7.31
N LEU A 93 -3.31 -20.11 -7.01
CA LEU A 93 -2.97 -19.33 -5.82
C LEU A 93 -3.54 -17.91 -5.91
N ASP A 94 -3.46 -17.27 -7.08
CA ASP A 94 -4.06 -15.96 -7.31
C ASP A 94 -5.55 -15.96 -6.99
N LYS A 95 -6.28 -16.94 -7.55
CA LYS A 95 -7.72 -17.12 -7.27
C LYS A 95 -7.99 -17.30 -5.77
N LYS A 96 -7.25 -18.19 -5.10
CA LYS A 96 -7.46 -18.47 -3.65
C LYS A 96 -7.16 -17.28 -2.76
N ILE A 97 -6.11 -16.53 -3.07
CA ILE A 97 -5.77 -15.31 -2.34
C ILE A 97 -6.83 -14.24 -2.55
N ASN A 98 -7.32 -14.06 -3.77
CA ASN A 98 -8.35 -13.08 -4.08
C ASN A 98 -9.71 -13.46 -3.46
N GLU A 99 -10.11 -14.74 -3.50
CA GLU A 99 -11.27 -15.25 -2.77
C GLU A 99 -11.19 -14.92 -1.27
N ARG A 100 -10.01 -15.12 -0.66
CA ARG A 100 -9.77 -14.79 0.75
C ARG A 100 -9.91 -13.29 1.02
N ARG A 101 -9.32 -12.44 0.18
CA ARG A 101 -9.37 -10.98 0.34
C ARG A 101 -10.78 -10.44 0.17
N SER A 102 -11.55 -11.01 -0.75
CA SER A 102 -12.93 -10.57 -1.04
C SER A 102 -13.99 -11.14 -0.08
N ARG A 103 -13.65 -12.08 0.77
CA ARG A 103 -14.66 -12.80 1.58
C ARG A 103 -15.45 -11.94 2.59
N LEU A 104 -14.96 -10.75 2.90
CA LEU A 104 -15.60 -9.79 3.81
C LEU A 104 -15.95 -8.46 3.12
N GLY A 105 -16.13 -8.46 1.80
CA GLY A 105 -16.68 -7.33 1.06
C GLY A 105 -15.69 -6.61 0.13
N MET A 106 -14.37 -6.76 0.32
CA MET A 106 -13.41 -6.09 -0.56
C MET A 106 -13.57 -6.51 -2.02
N ILE A 107 -13.66 -5.56 -2.92
CA ILE A 107 -13.54 -5.77 -4.36
C ILE A 107 -12.04 -5.82 -4.70
N VAL A 108 -11.56 -6.96 -5.21
CA VAL A 108 -10.18 -7.11 -5.67
C VAL A 108 -10.12 -6.99 -7.17
N THR A 109 -9.33 -6.05 -7.67
CA THR A 109 -9.11 -5.83 -9.10
C THR A 109 -7.65 -5.92 -9.48
N HIS A 110 -7.36 -6.34 -10.71
CA HIS A 110 -6.00 -6.30 -11.23
C HIS A 110 -5.65 -4.91 -11.77
N SER A 111 -4.37 -4.56 -11.71
CA SER A 111 -3.84 -3.27 -12.17
C SER A 111 -4.18 -2.93 -13.63
N ARG A 112 -4.55 -3.90 -14.46
CA ARG A 112 -5.01 -3.67 -15.84
C ARG A 112 -6.49 -3.29 -15.93
N ASN A 113 -7.30 -3.60 -14.93
CA ASN A 113 -8.75 -3.48 -14.94
C ASN A 113 -9.29 -2.43 -13.96
N TYR A 114 -8.42 -1.78 -13.18
CA TYR A 114 -8.83 -0.88 -12.10
C TYR A 114 -9.73 0.28 -12.57
N LYS A 115 -9.53 0.77 -13.80
CA LYS A 115 -10.34 1.86 -14.36
C LYS A 115 -11.82 1.48 -14.43
N LYS A 116 -12.10 0.25 -14.90
CA LYS A 116 -13.46 -0.29 -14.93
C LYS A 116 -14.03 -0.41 -13.52
N SER A 117 -13.25 -0.94 -12.57
CA SER A 117 -13.71 -1.07 -11.18
C SER A 117 -14.02 0.28 -10.52
N ILE A 118 -13.25 1.33 -10.84
CA ILE A 118 -13.53 2.69 -10.38
C ILE A 118 -14.83 3.21 -11.03
N GLU A 119 -15.03 3.01 -12.33
CA GLU A 119 -16.25 3.42 -13.04
C GLU A 119 -17.49 2.71 -12.50
N ASP A 120 -17.39 1.41 -12.21
CA ASP A 120 -18.47 0.62 -11.62
C ASP A 120 -18.87 1.13 -10.22
N LEU A 121 -17.98 1.89 -9.54
CA LEU A 121 -18.19 2.48 -8.21
C LEU A 121 -18.41 4.01 -8.24
N LYS A 122 -18.67 4.63 -9.38
CA LYS A 122 -18.76 6.09 -9.51
C LYS A 122 -19.77 6.76 -8.57
N ASP A 123 -20.85 6.05 -8.20
CA ASP A 123 -21.91 6.53 -7.32
C ASP A 123 -21.76 6.04 -5.86
N THR A 124 -20.66 5.35 -5.54
CA THR A 124 -20.40 4.77 -4.22
C THR A 124 -19.02 5.22 -3.73
N PRO A 125 -18.92 5.92 -2.60
CA PRO A 125 -17.63 6.26 -2.02
C PRO A 125 -16.80 5.01 -1.71
N TYR A 126 -15.59 4.92 -2.26
CA TYR A 126 -14.70 3.79 -2.08
C TYR A 126 -13.35 4.22 -1.44
N ALA A 127 -12.73 3.28 -0.75
CA ALA A 127 -11.37 3.41 -0.25
C ALA A 127 -10.46 2.46 -1.04
N LEU A 128 -9.69 3.04 -1.98
CA LEU A 128 -8.81 2.31 -2.88
C LEU A 128 -7.48 1.99 -2.18
N LEU A 129 -7.20 0.72 -1.97
CA LEU A 129 -5.96 0.26 -1.32
C LEU A 129 -4.88 -0.09 -2.35
N ILE A 130 -3.70 0.52 -2.18
CA ILE A 130 -2.51 0.29 -3.01
C ILE A 130 -1.28 0.16 -2.11
N LEU A 131 -0.54 -0.94 -2.23
CA LEU A 131 0.76 -1.12 -1.58
C LEU A 131 1.86 -0.88 -2.61
N GLY A 132 2.63 0.20 -2.43
CA GLY A 132 3.56 0.73 -3.44
C GLY A 132 5.03 0.36 -3.26
N ASP A 133 5.38 -0.47 -2.28
CA ASP A 133 6.77 -0.70 -1.84
C ASP A 133 7.51 -1.83 -2.57
N GLN A 134 6.86 -2.57 -3.45
CA GLN A 134 7.53 -3.62 -4.21
C GLN A 134 8.28 -3.06 -5.42
N SER A 135 9.27 -3.84 -5.89
CA SER A 135 10.08 -3.46 -7.06
C SER A 135 9.20 -3.32 -8.30
N PRO A 136 9.27 -2.19 -9.02
CA PRO A 136 8.48 -1.98 -10.22
C PRO A 136 8.83 -3.00 -11.33
N GLY A 137 7.86 -3.26 -12.20
CA GLY A 137 8.04 -4.15 -13.35
C GLY A 137 8.95 -3.54 -14.43
N ASP A 138 8.90 -2.22 -14.59
CA ASP A 138 9.66 -1.47 -15.57
C ASP A 138 10.40 -0.31 -14.88
N GLU A 139 11.73 -0.37 -14.86
CA GLU A 139 12.60 0.64 -14.24
C GLU A 139 12.51 2.00 -14.95
N LYS A 140 12.24 2.02 -16.26
CA LYS A 140 12.13 3.25 -17.04
C LYS A 140 10.84 4.02 -16.76
N LYS A 141 9.77 3.33 -16.34
CA LYS A 141 8.46 3.91 -15.97
C LYS A 141 8.31 4.15 -14.47
N SER A 142 9.40 4.09 -13.74
CA SER A 142 9.41 4.22 -12.28
C SER A 142 9.77 5.64 -11.86
N TYR A 143 9.18 6.08 -10.77
CA TYR A 143 9.66 7.28 -10.08
C TYR A 143 10.90 6.91 -9.26
N TRP A 144 12.03 7.58 -9.54
CA TRP A 144 13.29 7.30 -8.86
C TRP A 144 13.62 8.33 -7.80
N THR A 145 13.87 7.85 -6.58
CA THR A 145 14.27 8.67 -5.44
C THR A 145 15.22 7.89 -4.54
N THR A 146 15.75 8.54 -3.51
CA THR A 146 16.54 7.88 -2.47
C THR A 146 15.61 7.26 -1.43
N PHE A 147 15.81 5.97 -1.13
CA PHE A 147 15.09 5.23 -0.10
C PHE A 147 16.03 4.30 0.63
N LEU A 148 16.08 4.38 1.97
CA LEU A 148 17.02 3.65 2.81
C LEU A 148 18.48 3.80 2.31
N LYS A 149 18.85 5.03 1.94
CA LYS A 149 20.17 5.44 1.40
C LYS A 149 20.56 4.77 0.08
N GLN A 150 19.59 4.31 -0.71
CA GLN A 150 19.83 3.70 -2.02
C GLN A 150 18.94 4.30 -3.09
N ASP A 151 19.46 4.47 -4.31
CA ASP A 151 18.65 4.82 -5.48
C ASP A 151 17.57 3.75 -5.69
N THR A 152 16.31 4.15 -5.66
CA THR A 152 15.19 3.21 -5.65
C THR A 152 14.08 3.68 -6.56
N GLY A 153 13.66 2.84 -7.49
CA GLY A 153 12.50 3.08 -8.33
C GLY A 153 11.20 2.69 -7.61
N PHE A 154 10.21 3.56 -7.60
CA PHE A 154 8.87 3.30 -7.09
C PHE A 154 7.83 3.26 -8.19
N VAL A 155 6.77 2.47 -7.99
CA VAL A 155 5.61 2.47 -8.89
C VAL A 155 4.88 3.81 -8.74
N PHE A 156 4.72 4.54 -9.84
CA PHE A 156 4.09 5.87 -9.86
C PHE A 156 2.55 5.84 -9.96
N GLY A 157 1.97 4.63 -9.88
CA GLY A 157 0.54 4.41 -10.10
C GLY A 157 -0.38 5.13 -9.10
N THR A 158 0.00 5.19 -7.83
CA THR A 158 -0.79 5.87 -6.79
C THR A 158 -0.97 7.35 -7.12
N GLU A 159 0.11 8.05 -7.48
CA GLU A 159 0.07 9.47 -7.82
C GLU A 159 -0.71 9.73 -9.11
N MET A 160 -0.54 8.86 -10.12
CA MET A 160 -1.31 8.93 -11.36
C MET A 160 -2.81 8.75 -11.14
N ILE A 161 -3.21 7.81 -10.29
CA ILE A 161 -4.63 7.56 -9.97
C ILE A 161 -5.19 8.73 -9.17
N ALA A 162 -4.44 9.22 -8.18
CA ALA A 162 -4.84 10.36 -7.37
C ALA A 162 -5.16 11.59 -8.25
N ASN A 163 -4.28 11.92 -9.19
CA ASN A 163 -4.47 13.06 -10.10
C ASN A 163 -5.60 12.83 -11.13
N ASN A 164 -5.72 11.61 -11.70
CA ASN A 164 -6.76 11.30 -12.68
C ASN A 164 -8.18 11.43 -12.11
N TYR A 165 -8.38 11.01 -10.86
CA TYR A 165 -9.70 10.92 -10.23
C TYR A 165 -9.91 11.92 -9.10
N ASP A 166 -8.94 12.83 -8.88
CA ASP A 166 -8.94 13.85 -7.82
C ASP A 166 -9.18 13.24 -6.42
N LEU A 167 -8.46 12.14 -6.11
CA LEU A 167 -8.63 11.39 -4.89
C LEU A 167 -7.62 11.81 -3.82
N PRO A 168 -8.06 12.20 -2.61
CA PRO A 168 -7.20 12.34 -1.45
C PRO A 168 -6.38 11.08 -1.22
N VAL A 169 -5.11 11.25 -0.81
CA VAL A 169 -4.19 10.14 -0.54
C VAL A 169 -3.85 10.11 0.94
N ILE A 170 -4.09 8.98 1.57
CA ILE A 170 -3.87 8.74 2.99
C ILE A 170 -2.91 7.57 3.14
N TYR A 171 -1.83 7.80 3.86
CA TYR A 171 -0.91 6.74 4.30
C TYR A 171 -1.44 6.10 5.58
N TYR A 172 -1.24 4.81 5.77
CA TYR A 172 -1.45 4.17 7.07
C TYR A 172 -0.20 3.45 7.55
N THR A 173 0.14 3.71 8.81
CA THR A 173 1.15 2.96 9.58
C THR A 173 0.46 1.82 10.30
N THR A 174 1.03 0.60 10.24
CA THR A 174 0.54 -0.54 11.02
C THR A 174 1.50 -0.81 12.17
N THR A 175 1.03 -0.73 13.40
CA THR A 175 1.79 -1.05 14.61
C THR A 175 1.37 -2.39 15.18
N LYS A 176 2.32 -3.27 15.44
CA LYS A 176 2.09 -4.54 16.15
C LYS A 176 1.99 -4.29 17.65
N ILE A 177 0.80 -4.39 18.22
CA ILE A 177 0.56 -4.22 19.66
C ILE A 177 1.05 -5.44 20.45
N LYS A 178 0.72 -6.62 19.93
CA LYS A 178 1.20 -7.92 20.37
C LYS A 178 1.03 -8.93 19.24
N ARG A 179 1.51 -10.15 19.40
CA ARG A 179 1.34 -11.22 18.41
C ARG A 179 -0.13 -11.36 17.99
N GLY A 180 -0.42 -11.18 16.70
CA GLY A 180 -1.77 -11.27 16.16
C GLY A 180 -2.71 -10.12 16.52
N TYR A 181 -2.19 -8.95 16.91
CA TYR A 181 -2.99 -7.75 17.16
C TYR A 181 -2.26 -6.53 16.64
N TYR A 182 -2.98 -5.75 15.82
CA TYR A 182 -2.44 -4.61 15.09
C TYR A 182 -3.31 -3.38 15.25
N GLU A 183 -2.65 -2.23 15.26
CA GLU A 183 -3.29 -0.92 15.26
C GLU A 183 -2.83 -0.14 14.03
N LEU A 184 -3.77 0.47 13.31
CA LEU A 184 -3.51 1.31 12.16
C LEU A 184 -3.73 2.78 12.52
N GLU A 185 -2.78 3.62 12.13
CA GLU A 185 -2.85 5.07 12.24
C GLU A 185 -2.81 5.69 10.83
N PHE A 186 -3.80 6.52 10.52
CA PHE A 186 -3.93 7.19 9.22
C PHE A 186 -3.24 8.56 9.23
N LYS A 187 -2.55 8.90 8.14
CA LYS A 187 -1.80 10.14 7.97
C LYS A 187 -2.09 10.71 6.59
N LEU A 188 -2.57 11.94 6.52
CA LEU A 188 -2.85 12.59 5.25
C LEU A 188 -1.55 12.86 4.49
N ILE A 189 -1.43 12.32 3.27
CA ILE A 189 -0.40 12.67 2.31
C ILE A 189 -0.82 13.92 1.53
N CYS A 190 -2.06 13.89 1.00
CA CYS A 190 -2.56 14.94 0.14
C CYS A 190 -4.09 14.94 0.13
N ASP A 191 -4.70 16.11 0.30
CA ASP A 191 -6.14 16.31 0.15
C ASP A 191 -6.53 16.69 -1.30
N LYS A 192 -5.67 17.49 -1.96
CA LYS A 192 -5.90 18.01 -3.30
C LYS A 192 -4.73 17.62 -4.21
N PRO A 193 -4.76 16.44 -4.82
CA PRO A 193 -3.62 15.93 -5.61
C PRO A 193 -3.24 16.85 -6.78
N LYS A 194 -4.21 17.45 -7.46
CA LYS A 194 -3.98 18.37 -8.59
C LYS A 194 -3.28 19.68 -8.21
N ALA A 195 -3.20 20.01 -6.92
CA ALA A 195 -2.46 21.17 -6.44
C ALA A 195 -0.98 20.87 -6.16
N LEU A 196 -0.56 19.61 -6.25
CA LEU A 196 0.80 19.17 -6.00
C LEU A 196 1.58 19.00 -7.31
N LYS A 197 2.90 19.20 -7.23
CA LYS A 197 3.82 18.98 -8.34
C LYS A 197 4.10 17.50 -8.55
N TYR A 198 4.64 17.17 -9.70
CA TYR A 198 5.13 15.83 -10.04
C TYR A 198 6.02 15.25 -8.94
N GLY A 199 5.69 14.07 -8.46
CA GLY A 199 6.45 13.31 -7.48
C GLY A 199 6.17 13.67 -6.02
N GLU A 200 5.49 14.76 -5.68
CA GLU A 200 5.29 15.18 -4.29
C GLU A 200 4.48 14.17 -3.46
N ILE A 201 3.49 13.53 -4.05
CA ILE A 201 2.71 12.48 -3.37
C ILE A 201 3.60 11.27 -3.11
N THR A 202 4.37 10.86 -4.13
CA THR A 202 5.27 9.72 -4.03
C THR A 202 6.38 9.97 -3.02
N GLU A 203 6.99 11.15 -2.98
CA GLU A 203 8.02 11.50 -1.98
C GLU A 203 7.49 11.47 -0.55
N LYS A 204 6.28 12.00 -0.30
CA LYS A 204 5.66 11.92 1.01
C LYS A 204 5.37 10.48 1.43
N TYR A 205 4.88 9.66 0.50
CA TYR A 205 4.69 8.22 0.72
C TYR A 205 5.99 7.52 1.09
N VAL A 206 7.06 7.74 0.32
CA VAL A 206 8.39 7.16 0.55
C VAL A 206 8.92 7.55 1.93
N ASN A 207 8.79 8.82 2.31
CA ASN A 207 9.21 9.33 3.61
C ASN A 207 8.46 8.68 4.79
N PHE A 208 7.15 8.46 4.66
CA PHE A 208 6.38 7.76 5.70
C PHE A 208 6.79 6.29 5.82
N LEU A 209 6.95 5.61 4.70
CA LEU A 209 7.37 4.21 4.67
C LEU A 209 8.79 4.03 5.25
N GLU A 210 9.73 4.91 4.88
CA GLU A 210 11.09 4.89 5.40
C GLU A 210 11.11 5.09 6.92
N LYS A 211 10.33 6.03 7.44
CA LYS A 211 10.18 6.25 8.89
C LYS A 211 9.66 5.01 9.61
N ASP A 212 8.64 4.35 9.06
CA ASP A 212 8.09 3.12 9.65
C ASP A 212 9.16 2.02 9.70
N ILE A 213 9.92 1.83 8.60
CA ILE A 213 10.98 0.81 8.52
C ILE A 213 12.14 1.13 9.47
N LEU A 214 12.56 2.39 9.55
CA LEU A 214 13.65 2.80 10.45
C LEU A 214 13.24 2.67 11.92
N ASN A 215 11.96 2.88 12.24
CA ASN A 215 11.44 2.72 13.60
C ASN A 215 11.43 1.25 14.05
N GLU A 216 10.99 0.32 13.21
CA GLU A 216 11.03 -1.12 13.50
C GLU A 216 11.37 -1.93 12.23
N PRO A 217 12.67 -2.06 11.91
CA PRO A 217 13.12 -2.68 10.66
C PRO A 217 12.68 -4.14 10.48
N SER A 218 12.46 -4.85 11.57
CA SER A 218 12.08 -6.27 11.51
C SER A 218 10.68 -6.53 10.97
N HIS A 219 9.85 -5.49 10.83
CA HIS A 219 8.45 -5.62 10.41
C HIS A 219 8.20 -5.44 8.92
N TRP A 220 9.20 -4.99 8.14
CA TRP A 220 9.08 -4.88 6.69
C TRP A 220 9.42 -6.20 5.99
N ILE A 221 8.84 -6.43 4.79
CA ILE A 221 8.97 -7.69 4.02
C ILE A 221 10.32 -7.81 3.31
N TRP A 222 11.43 -7.98 4.05
CA TRP A 222 12.78 -8.12 3.49
C TRP A 222 12.97 -9.34 2.57
N SER A 223 12.06 -10.31 2.57
CA SER A 223 12.09 -11.45 1.65
C SER A 223 11.81 -11.05 0.20
N HIS A 224 11.20 -9.88 -0.05
CA HIS A 224 11.07 -9.31 -1.38
C HIS A 224 12.38 -8.67 -1.84
N LYS A 225 12.87 -9.05 -3.04
CA LYS A 225 14.07 -8.45 -3.65
C LYS A 225 13.75 -7.03 -4.15
N ARG A 226 13.77 -6.03 -3.22
CA ARG A 226 13.36 -4.66 -3.52
C ARG A 226 14.24 -4.00 -4.58
N TRP A 227 15.55 -4.16 -4.50
CA TRP A 227 16.56 -3.56 -5.39
C TRP A 227 17.02 -4.52 -6.49
N LYS A 228 16.12 -5.30 -7.09
CA LYS A 228 16.44 -6.19 -8.22
C LYS A 228 16.62 -5.44 -9.54
N LYS A 229 16.13 -4.20 -9.63
CA LYS A 229 16.26 -3.31 -10.78
C LYS A 229 17.27 -2.22 -10.46
N GLY A 230 18.24 -2.02 -11.35
CA GLY A 230 19.24 -0.96 -11.24
C GLY A 230 18.71 0.37 -11.77
N LYS A 231 19.36 1.44 -11.34
CA LYS A 231 19.13 2.81 -11.84
C LYS A 231 19.40 2.87 -13.35
N PRO A 232 18.49 3.40 -14.17
CA PRO A 232 18.72 3.62 -15.60
C PRO A 232 19.89 4.56 -15.83
N LYS A 233 20.67 4.33 -16.89
CA LYS A 233 21.82 5.20 -17.25
C LYS A 233 21.39 6.60 -17.69
N ASP A 234 20.20 6.69 -18.27
CA ASP A 234 19.56 7.89 -18.84
C ASP A 234 18.50 8.50 -17.91
N LEU A 235 18.67 8.31 -16.59
CA LEU A 235 17.65 8.66 -15.59
C LEU A 235 17.19 10.13 -15.65
N GLU A 236 18.10 11.08 -15.87
CA GLU A 236 17.75 12.51 -15.93
C GLU A 236 16.80 12.80 -17.11
N ASN A 237 17.09 12.23 -18.28
CA ASN A 237 16.19 12.37 -19.44
C ASN A 237 14.83 11.73 -19.16
N LEU A 238 14.81 10.54 -18.57
CA LEU A 238 13.57 9.84 -18.20
C LEU A 238 12.75 10.63 -17.19
N LYS A 239 13.38 11.24 -16.19
CA LYS A 239 12.68 12.11 -15.22
C LYS A 239 12.04 13.31 -15.92
N ASN A 240 12.78 14.00 -16.78
CA ASN A 240 12.27 15.15 -17.53
C ASN A 240 11.09 14.76 -18.44
N GLU A 241 11.19 13.63 -19.14
CA GLU A 241 10.10 13.10 -19.98
C GLU A 241 8.85 12.76 -19.14
N HIS A 242 9.02 12.13 -17.98
CA HIS A 242 7.92 11.77 -17.09
C HIS A 242 7.24 13.02 -16.51
N GLU A 243 8.04 13.99 -16.04
CA GLU A 243 7.53 15.25 -15.51
C GLU A 243 6.79 16.06 -16.56
N ASN A 244 7.35 16.20 -17.77
CA ASN A 244 6.70 16.85 -18.90
C ASN A 244 5.39 16.16 -19.27
N THR A 245 5.39 14.82 -19.32
CA THR A 245 4.17 14.04 -19.61
C THR A 245 3.12 14.23 -18.52
N PHE A 246 3.52 14.24 -17.26
CA PHE A 246 2.63 14.50 -16.13
C PHE A 246 2.04 15.91 -16.21
N ASN A 247 2.88 16.94 -16.35
CA ASN A 247 2.45 18.34 -16.40
C ASN A 247 1.60 18.68 -17.62
N THR A 248 1.76 17.95 -18.73
CA THR A 248 0.90 18.12 -19.92
C THR A 248 -0.47 17.46 -19.72
N ARG A 249 -0.54 16.44 -18.86
CA ARG A 249 -1.76 15.66 -18.63
C ARG A 249 -2.66 16.27 -17.55
N PHE A 250 -2.08 16.90 -16.55
CA PHE A 250 -2.74 17.44 -15.37
C PHE A 250 -2.53 18.96 -15.21
#